data_1325677ee087e1f8821f85e4ff5dc67d
#
_entry.id   1325677ee087e1f8821f85e4ff5dc67d
#
_cell.length_a   1.000
_cell.length_b   1.000
_cell.length_c   1.000
_cell.angle_alpha   90.00
_cell.angle_beta   90.00
_cell.angle_gamma   90.00
#
_symmetry.space_group_name_H-M   'P 1'
#
loop_
_entity.id
_entity.type
_entity.pdbx_description
1 polymer ?
#
loop_
_entity_poly.entity_id
_entity_poly.type
_entity_poly.pdbx_seq_one_letter_code
_entity_poly.pdbx_strand_id
1 'polypeptide(L)'
;MARIKGAVSTRKRRNKVLKSAKGYWGAKSKHFKMAKEAVMKSGNYAFVGRKQRKRDFRSLWITRISAAVKPYGLNYSTFMHGVKLAGIELNRKMLSELAINDKEAFSLIVDEAKTALSKTALSK
;
A
#
# COMPACT_ATOMS: atom_id res chain seq x y z
N MET A 1 -9.16 33.18 -48.44
CA MET A 1 -8.64 32.16 -47.47
C MET A 1 -9.77 31.51 -46.72
N ALA A 2 -9.83 30.19 -46.65
CA ALA A 2 -10.82 29.50 -45.84
C ALA A 2 -10.48 29.68 -44.35
N ARG A 3 -11.47 30.16 -43.53
CA ARG A 3 -11.30 30.31 -42.09
C ARG A 3 -11.36 28.94 -41.41
N ILE A 4 -10.28 28.52 -40.76
CA ILE A 4 -10.24 27.29 -39.97
C ILE A 4 -11.04 27.49 -38.70
N LYS A 5 -12.12 26.72 -38.52
CA LYS A 5 -12.92 26.69 -37.31
C LYS A 5 -12.49 25.55 -36.39
N GLY A 6 -11.96 25.86 -35.19
CA GLY A 6 -11.52 24.89 -34.22
C GLY A 6 -12.62 24.19 -33.39
N ALA A 7 -13.91 24.35 -33.81
CA ALA A 7 -15.06 23.89 -33.02
C ALA A 7 -15.08 22.40 -32.76
N VAL A 8 -14.76 21.57 -33.75
CA VAL A 8 -14.79 20.09 -33.63
C VAL A 8 -13.70 19.61 -32.69
N SER A 9 -12.47 20.11 -32.83
CA SER A 9 -11.35 19.71 -31.95
C SER A 9 -11.57 20.16 -30.50
N THR A 10 -12.09 21.37 -30.32
CA THR A 10 -12.46 21.89 -28.99
C THR A 10 -13.55 21.04 -28.33
N ARG A 11 -14.60 20.64 -29.07
CA ARG A 11 -15.65 19.75 -28.59
C ARG A 11 -15.10 18.39 -28.20
N LYS A 12 -14.27 17.78 -29.03
CA LYS A 12 -13.63 16.48 -28.74
C LYS A 12 -12.81 16.55 -27.46
N ARG A 13 -11.97 17.56 -27.28
CA ARG A 13 -11.15 17.79 -26.08
C ARG A 13 -12.00 17.97 -24.82
N ARG A 14 -13.04 18.81 -24.87
CA ARG A 14 -13.96 19.03 -23.74
C ARG A 14 -14.72 17.76 -23.36
N ASN A 15 -15.23 17.02 -24.36
CA ASN A 15 -15.93 15.76 -24.12
C ASN A 15 -15.03 14.71 -23.47
N LYS A 16 -13.75 14.66 -23.82
CA LYS A 16 -12.78 13.75 -23.17
C LYS A 16 -12.69 14.01 -21.66
N VAL A 17 -12.59 15.28 -21.27
CA VAL A 17 -12.54 15.67 -19.85
C VAL A 17 -13.86 15.36 -19.14
N LEU A 18 -15.01 15.70 -19.75
CA LEU A 18 -16.32 15.42 -19.17
C LEU A 18 -16.58 13.91 -19.03
N LYS A 19 -16.12 13.08 -19.97
CA LYS A 19 -16.18 11.62 -19.84
C LYS A 19 -15.38 11.11 -18.63
N SER A 20 -14.20 11.66 -18.40
CA SER A 20 -13.37 11.31 -17.22
C SER A 20 -13.97 11.79 -15.89
N ALA A 21 -14.81 12.83 -15.93
CA ALA A 21 -15.49 13.38 -14.76
C ALA A 21 -16.86 12.76 -14.48
N LYS A 22 -17.29 11.74 -15.23
CA LYS A 22 -18.58 11.06 -14.99
C LYS A 22 -18.61 10.50 -13.56
N GLY A 23 -19.75 10.67 -12.89
CA GLY A 23 -19.95 10.25 -11.51
C GLY A 23 -19.46 11.25 -10.45
N TYR A 24 -18.81 12.34 -10.83
CA TYR A 24 -18.40 13.38 -9.88
C TYR A 24 -19.60 14.18 -9.39
N TRP A 25 -19.53 14.64 -8.17
CA TRP A 25 -20.61 15.35 -7.51
C TRP A 25 -20.95 16.70 -8.16
N GLY A 26 -22.25 16.92 -8.42
CA GLY A 26 -22.80 18.20 -8.85
C GLY A 26 -22.23 18.73 -10.18
N ALA A 27 -21.84 19.98 -10.19
CA ALA A 27 -21.30 20.69 -11.36
C ALA A 27 -19.97 20.11 -11.88
N LYS A 28 -19.22 19.41 -11.04
CA LYS A 28 -17.94 18.77 -11.42
C LYS A 28 -18.09 17.70 -12.51
N SER A 29 -19.27 17.11 -12.68
CA SER A 29 -19.54 16.14 -13.75
C SER A 29 -20.13 16.77 -15.01
N LYS A 30 -20.66 18.01 -14.93
CA LYS A 30 -21.46 18.62 -16.00
C LYS A 30 -20.79 19.84 -16.63
N HIS A 31 -20.18 20.72 -15.85
CA HIS A 31 -19.55 21.95 -16.31
C HIS A 31 -18.07 21.74 -16.59
N PHE A 32 -17.63 22.02 -17.84
CA PHE A 32 -16.24 21.74 -18.28
C PHE A 32 -15.18 22.38 -17.38
N LYS A 33 -15.36 23.65 -16.97
CA LYS A 33 -14.39 24.34 -16.10
C LYS A 33 -14.17 23.60 -14.80
N MET A 34 -15.25 23.26 -14.10
CA MET A 34 -15.23 22.54 -12.84
C MET A 34 -14.73 21.08 -13.03
N ALA A 35 -15.16 20.42 -14.10
CA ALA A 35 -14.75 19.07 -14.44
C ALA A 35 -13.23 19.00 -14.70
N LYS A 36 -12.67 19.94 -15.43
CA LYS A 36 -11.24 20.00 -15.73
C LYS A 36 -10.40 20.08 -14.44
N GLU A 37 -10.76 20.98 -13.53
CA GLU A 37 -10.07 21.12 -12.24
C GLU A 37 -10.17 19.85 -11.38
N ALA A 38 -11.35 19.26 -11.31
CA ALA A 38 -11.60 18.05 -10.56
C ALA A 38 -10.80 16.84 -11.10
N VAL A 39 -10.73 16.68 -12.44
CA VAL A 39 -9.95 15.61 -13.09
C VAL A 39 -8.45 15.80 -12.87
N MET A 40 -7.92 17.04 -12.97
CA MET A 40 -6.52 17.31 -12.66
C MET A 40 -6.19 16.98 -11.20
N LYS A 41 -7.05 17.37 -10.27
CA LYS A 41 -6.86 17.05 -8.83
C LYS A 41 -6.90 15.55 -8.57
N SER A 42 -7.82 14.82 -9.21
CA SER A 42 -7.90 13.36 -9.15
C SER A 42 -6.60 12.69 -9.65
N GLY A 43 -6.04 13.20 -10.75
CA GLY A 43 -4.75 12.70 -11.25
C GLY A 43 -3.59 12.88 -10.25
N ASN A 44 -3.52 14.03 -9.62
CA ASN A 44 -2.54 14.31 -8.57
C ASN A 44 -2.71 13.39 -7.36
N TYR A 45 -3.95 13.19 -6.90
CA TYR A 45 -4.23 12.27 -5.79
C TYR A 45 -3.92 10.82 -6.15
N ALA A 46 -4.20 10.40 -7.37
CA ALA A 46 -3.84 9.06 -7.84
C ALA A 46 -2.32 8.85 -7.85
N PHE A 47 -1.55 9.85 -8.27
CA PHE A 47 -0.08 9.80 -8.24
C PHE A 47 0.45 9.69 -6.81
N VAL A 48 -0.02 10.54 -5.90
CA VAL A 48 0.38 10.52 -4.49
C VAL A 48 -0.06 9.21 -3.84
N GLY A 49 -1.30 8.76 -4.07
CA GLY A 49 -1.84 7.52 -3.51
C GLY A 49 -1.05 6.28 -3.93
N ARG A 50 -0.59 6.20 -5.19
CA ARG A 50 0.29 5.10 -5.62
C ARG A 50 1.63 5.09 -4.89
N LYS A 51 2.19 6.26 -4.57
CA LYS A 51 3.42 6.36 -3.76
C LYS A 51 3.18 6.00 -2.30
N GLN A 52 2.05 6.41 -1.73
CA GLN A 52 1.68 6.12 -0.34
C GLN A 52 1.37 4.63 -0.13
N ARG A 53 0.80 3.95 -1.12
CA ARG A 53 0.42 2.53 -1.03
C ARG A 53 1.52 1.64 -0.44
N LYS A 54 2.78 1.86 -0.80
CA LYS A 54 3.91 1.10 -0.26
C LYS A 54 4.07 1.27 1.26
N ARG A 55 3.86 2.49 1.75
CA ARG A 55 3.94 2.82 3.18
C ARG A 55 2.76 2.23 3.94
N ASP A 56 1.56 2.34 3.38
CA ASP A 56 0.33 1.87 3.99
C ASP A 56 0.33 0.34 4.14
N PHE A 57 0.69 -0.38 3.07
CA PHE A 57 0.80 -1.84 3.14
C PHE A 57 1.90 -2.30 4.09
N ARG A 58 3.06 -1.65 4.10
CA ARG A 58 4.11 -1.98 5.04
C ARG A 58 3.67 -1.78 6.49
N SER A 59 2.99 -0.69 6.79
CA SER A 59 2.41 -0.43 8.11
C SER A 59 1.41 -1.52 8.50
N LEU A 60 0.52 -1.91 7.58
CA LEU A 60 -0.44 -2.99 7.79
C LEU A 60 0.24 -4.33 8.12
N TRP A 61 1.27 -4.72 7.36
CA TRP A 61 2.03 -5.96 7.64
C TRP A 61 2.70 -5.93 9.01
N ILE A 62 3.30 -4.80 9.38
CA ILE A 62 3.92 -4.62 10.70
C ILE A 62 2.88 -4.78 11.82
N THR A 63 1.71 -4.18 11.68
CA THR A 63 0.61 -4.31 12.65
C THR A 63 0.15 -5.75 12.79
N ARG A 64 -0.04 -6.48 11.69
CA ARG A 64 -0.44 -7.89 11.67
C ARG A 64 0.58 -8.79 12.34
N ILE A 65 1.86 -8.66 11.99
CA ILE A 65 2.95 -9.43 12.62
C ILE A 65 3.04 -9.09 14.10
N SER A 66 2.97 -7.81 14.47
CA SER A 66 3.01 -7.38 15.87
C SER A 66 1.90 -8.01 16.72
N ALA A 67 0.68 -8.06 16.18
CA ALA A 67 -0.45 -8.72 16.83
C ALA A 67 -0.22 -10.23 16.98
N ALA A 68 0.31 -10.88 15.94
CA ALA A 68 0.55 -12.33 15.93
C ALA A 68 1.66 -12.78 16.86
N VAL A 69 2.70 -11.97 17.11
CA VAL A 69 3.81 -12.33 18.02
C VAL A 69 3.56 -12.04 19.49
N LYS A 70 2.56 -11.19 19.79
CA LYS A 70 2.17 -10.85 21.17
C LYS A 70 1.89 -12.06 22.06
N PRO A 71 1.10 -13.06 21.64
CA PRO A 71 0.83 -14.25 22.43
C PRO A 71 2.09 -15.04 22.81
N TYR A 72 3.14 -14.94 22.00
CA TYR A 72 4.42 -15.62 22.23
C TYR A 72 5.40 -14.84 23.13
N GLY A 73 4.94 -13.69 23.69
CA GLY A 73 5.74 -12.83 24.58
C GLY A 73 6.82 -12.01 23.87
N LEU A 74 6.75 -11.88 22.54
CA LEU A 74 7.69 -11.09 21.75
C LEU A 74 7.06 -9.78 21.28
N ASN A 75 7.88 -8.75 21.13
CA ASN A 75 7.51 -7.57 20.38
C ASN A 75 8.01 -7.67 18.92
N TYR A 76 7.49 -6.79 18.05
CA TYR A 76 7.84 -6.79 16.63
C TYR A 76 9.35 -6.66 16.38
N SER A 77 10.04 -5.76 17.09
CA SER A 77 11.46 -5.50 16.87
C SER A 77 12.32 -6.70 17.27
N THR A 78 12.02 -7.31 18.41
CA THR A 78 12.72 -8.51 18.90
C THR A 78 12.48 -9.68 17.96
N PHE A 79 11.23 -9.89 17.51
CA PHE A 79 10.93 -10.95 16.54
C PHE A 79 11.69 -10.77 15.23
N MET A 80 11.67 -9.58 14.63
CA MET A 80 12.37 -9.31 13.37
C MET A 80 13.90 -9.42 13.51
N HIS A 81 14.44 -9.13 14.68
CA HIS A 81 15.84 -9.36 14.98
C HIS A 81 16.15 -10.86 15.04
N GLY A 82 15.32 -11.65 15.71
CA GLY A 82 15.44 -13.09 15.77
C GLY A 82 15.34 -13.77 14.40
N VAL A 83 14.37 -13.37 13.58
CA VAL A 83 14.22 -13.84 12.19
C VAL A 83 15.49 -13.59 11.36
N LYS A 84 16.08 -12.39 11.53
CA LYS A 84 17.34 -12.05 10.85
C LYS A 84 18.53 -12.88 11.36
N LEU A 85 18.63 -13.13 12.67
CA LEU A 85 19.68 -13.98 13.27
C LEU A 85 19.54 -15.45 12.87
N ALA A 86 18.30 -15.94 12.70
CA ALA A 86 18.01 -17.28 12.21
C ALA A 86 18.31 -17.45 10.71
N GLY A 87 18.66 -16.38 9.98
CA GLY A 87 18.92 -16.43 8.55
C GLY A 87 17.67 -16.64 7.68
N ILE A 88 16.47 -16.38 8.22
CA ILE A 88 15.21 -16.57 7.50
C ILE A 88 14.97 -15.38 6.55
N GLU A 89 15.00 -15.62 5.24
CA GLU A 89 14.86 -14.61 4.18
C GLU A 89 13.39 -14.39 3.78
N LEU A 90 12.47 -14.33 4.73
CA LEU A 90 11.07 -14.02 4.47
C LEU A 90 10.81 -12.50 4.60
N ASN A 91 10.12 -11.96 3.61
CA ASN A 91 9.71 -10.57 3.66
C ASN A 91 8.46 -10.35 4.55
N ARG A 92 8.21 -9.09 4.96
CA ARG A 92 7.11 -8.75 5.87
C ARG A 92 5.74 -9.12 5.32
N LYS A 93 5.55 -9.09 4.01
CA LYS A 93 4.30 -9.49 3.36
C LYS A 93 4.04 -10.97 3.60
N MET A 94 5.01 -11.83 3.30
CA MET A 94 4.88 -13.28 3.51
C MET A 94 4.68 -13.63 4.98
N LEU A 95 5.45 -13.03 5.89
CA LEU A 95 5.27 -13.21 7.33
C LEU A 95 3.87 -12.80 7.80
N SER A 96 3.32 -11.71 7.27
CA SER A 96 1.96 -11.28 7.62
C SER A 96 0.87 -12.18 7.05
N GLU A 97 1.10 -12.79 5.89
CA GLU A 97 0.18 -13.77 5.28
C GLU A 97 0.20 -15.09 6.04
N LEU A 98 1.37 -15.60 6.39
CA LEU A 98 1.51 -16.78 7.25
C LEU A 98 0.84 -16.58 8.61
N ALA A 99 1.02 -15.43 9.23
CA ALA A 99 0.40 -15.11 10.52
C ALA A 99 -1.13 -15.18 10.51
N ILE A 100 -1.77 -15.02 9.35
CA ILE A 100 -3.23 -15.05 9.19
C ILE A 100 -3.69 -16.44 8.73
N ASN A 101 -3.06 -16.96 7.67
CA ASN A 101 -3.55 -18.13 6.94
C ASN A 101 -2.99 -19.44 7.49
N ASP A 102 -1.76 -19.44 8.02
CA ASP A 102 -1.06 -20.62 8.51
C ASP A 102 -0.34 -20.32 9.82
N LYS A 103 -1.08 -20.44 10.91
CA LYS A 103 -0.57 -20.18 12.26
C LYS A 103 0.46 -21.22 12.72
N GLU A 104 0.39 -22.44 12.20
CA GLU A 104 1.32 -23.51 12.55
C GLU A 104 2.70 -23.20 11.95
N ALA A 105 2.77 -22.93 10.65
CA ALA A 105 4.01 -22.50 10.01
C ALA A 105 4.58 -21.21 10.63
N PHE A 106 3.71 -20.27 11.01
CA PHE A 106 4.14 -19.05 11.69
C PHE A 106 4.74 -19.34 13.08
N SER A 107 4.17 -20.27 13.84
CA SER A 107 4.70 -20.66 15.16
C SER A 107 6.10 -21.26 15.07
N LEU A 108 6.39 -22.08 14.07
CA LEU A 108 7.72 -22.62 13.84
C LEU A 108 8.76 -21.53 13.62
N ILE A 109 8.40 -20.51 12.81
CA ILE A 109 9.27 -19.33 12.58
C ILE A 109 9.52 -18.55 13.87
N VAL A 110 8.50 -18.44 14.73
CA VAL A 110 8.65 -17.76 16.03
C VAL A 110 9.59 -18.53 16.94
N ASP A 111 9.52 -19.85 16.98
CA ASP A 111 10.37 -20.70 17.81
C ASP A 111 11.83 -20.70 17.31
N GLU A 112 12.06 -20.73 16.01
CA GLU A 112 13.39 -20.56 15.43
C GLU A 112 13.98 -19.18 15.77
N ALA A 113 13.18 -18.11 15.67
CA ALA A 113 13.60 -16.76 16.03
C ALA A 113 13.96 -16.67 17.53
N LYS A 114 13.19 -17.29 18.44
CA LYS A 114 13.49 -17.36 19.86
C LYS A 114 14.80 -18.11 20.15
N THR A 115 15.00 -19.23 19.48
CA THR A 115 16.24 -20.04 19.60
C THR A 115 17.46 -19.26 19.16
N ALA A 116 17.37 -18.51 18.06
CA ALA A 116 18.45 -17.67 17.59
C ALA A 116 18.78 -16.52 18.56
N LEU A 117 17.76 -15.92 19.16
CA LEU A 117 17.92 -14.85 20.16
C LEU A 117 18.60 -15.37 21.44
N SER A 118 18.21 -16.57 21.92
CA SER A 118 18.81 -17.16 23.12
C SER A 118 20.28 -17.53 22.90
N LYS A 119 20.64 -18.08 21.75
CA LYS A 119 22.05 -18.37 21.38
C LYS A 119 22.92 -17.12 21.41
N THR A 120 22.41 -16.00 20.89
CA THR A 120 23.14 -14.71 20.86
C THR A 120 23.28 -14.11 22.27
N ALA A 121 22.32 -14.33 23.16
CA ALA A 121 22.39 -13.87 24.54
C ALA A 121 23.44 -14.64 25.37
N LEU A 122 23.67 -15.91 25.06
CA LEU A 122 24.66 -16.77 25.74
C LEU A 122 26.09 -16.53 25.23
N SER A 123 26.26 -15.92 24.06
CA SER A 123 27.57 -15.64 23.45
C SER A 123 28.14 -14.24 23.80
N LYS A 124 27.47 -13.49 24.67
CA LYS A 124 27.92 -12.20 25.24
C LYS A 124 28.28 -12.35 26.70
#